data_bcf46b9013f2b0b3f5d7946646361bb0
#
_entry.id   bcf46b9013f2b0b3f5d7946646361bb0
#
_cell.length_a   1.000
_cell.length_b   1.000
_cell.length_c   1.000
_cell.angle_alpha   90.00
_cell.angle_beta   90.00
_cell.angle_gamma   90.00
#
_symmetry.space_group_name_H-M   'P 1'
#
loop_
_entity.id
_entity.type
_entity.pdbx_description
1 polymer ?
#
loop_
_entity_poly.entity_id
_entity_poly.type
_entity_poly.pdbx_seq_one_letter_code
_entity_poly.pdbx_strand_id
1 'polypeptide(L)'
;MTPVLLLTGFLGSGKTTLLQRLLADPALSDAAVLINEFGEVGLDHQLLDRIDDNIVLLKSGCICCTVRGEVAEALQNLHSLRARGEVSFARVVIETTGLADPYPVLQTLTAHPVLRSHYANGGVLTTVDAVNLDPQLRQGAEALRQIA
;
A
#
# COMPACT_ATOMS: atom_id res chain seq x y z
N MET A 1 -6.33 -14.37 -10.43
CA MET A 1 -5.54 -13.11 -10.27
C MET A 1 -5.67 -12.66 -8.84
N THR A 2 -4.58 -12.26 -8.21
CA THR A 2 -4.54 -11.80 -6.82
C THR A 2 -4.98 -10.35 -6.74
N PRO A 3 -6.04 -9.99 -6.00
CA PRO A 3 -6.47 -8.61 -5.85
C PRO A 3 -5.43 -7.81 -5.06
N VAL A 4 -5.16 -6.60 -5.54
CA VAL A 4 -4.30 -5.60 -4.89
C VAL A 4 -5.19 -4.44 -4.44
N LEU A 5 -5.34 -4.29 -3.13
CA LEU A 5 -6.03 -3.17 -2.50
C LEU A 5 -5.03 -2.06 -2.21
N LEU A 6 -5.34 -0.85 -2.61
CA LEU A 6 -4.54 0.33 -2.33
C LEU A 6 -5.15 1.12 -1.18
N LEU A 7 -4.39 1.31 -0.09
CA LEU A 7 -4.77 2.14 1.04
C LEU A 7 -4.05 3.48 0.92
N THR A 8 -4.81 4.54 0.75
CA THR A 8 -4.31 5.91 0.59
C THR A 8 -5.04 6.88 1.52
N GLY A 9 -4.67 8.14 1.48
CA GLY A 9 -5.24 9.21 2.30
C GLY A 9 -4.14 10.16 2.79
N PHE A 10 -4.51 11.38 3.13
CA PHE A 10 -3.57 12.43 3.50
C PHE A 10 -2.81 12.10 4.81
N LEU A 11 -1.73 12.84 5.07
CA LEU A 11 -0.95 12.71 6.31
C LEU A 11 -1.87 12.86 7.53
N GLY A 12 -1.73 11.97 8.51
CA GLY A 12 -2.52 11.99 9.73
C GLY A 12 -3.97 11.50 9.60
N SER A 13 -4.43 11.08 8.42
CA SER A 13 -5.80 10.61 8.20
C SER A 13 -6.12 9.23 8.80
N GLY A 14 -5.13 8.58 9.43
CA GLY A 14 -5.33 7.30 10.12
C GLY A 14 -5.13 6.04 9.26
N LYS A 15 -4.41 6.12 8.12
CA LYS A 15 -4.10 4.96 7.27
C LYS A 15 -3.48 3.80 8.04
N THR A 16 -2.37 4.05 8.70
CA THR A 16 -1.64 3.03 9.47
C THR A 16 -2.50 2.45 10.59
N THR A 17 -3.28 3.28 11.28
CA THR A 17 -4.22 2.82 12.32
C THR A 17 -5.31 1.91 11.74
N LEU A 18 -5.84 2.27 10.56
CA LEU A 18 -6.81 1.44 9.87
C LEU A 18 -6.17 0.13 9.41
N LEU A 19 -4.97 0.19 8.81
CA LEU A 19 -4.25 -1.00 8.37
C LEU A 19 -4.01 -1.97 9.53
N GLN A 20 -3.57 -1.48 10.68
CA GLN A 20 -3.38 -2.29 11.88
C GLN A 20 -4.65 -3.03 12.31
N ARG A 21 -5.79 -2.32 12.29
CA ARG A 21 -7.08 -2.93 12.63
C ARG A 21 -7.53 -3.96 11.60
N LEU A 22 -7.31 -3.68 10.33
CA LEU A 22 -7.62 -4.61 9.25
C LEU A 22 -6.79 -5.89 9.34
N LEU A 23 -5.49 -5.77 9.64
CA LEU A 23 -4.60 -6.93 9.79
C LEU A 23 -4.88 -7.75 11.06
N ALA A 24 -5.50 -7.15 12.07
CA ALA A 24 -5.97 -7.87 13.25
C ALA A 24 -7.26 -8.66 13.00
N ASP A 25 -7.95 -8.42 11.88
CA ASP A 25 -9.17 -9.15 11.52
C ASP A 25 -8.79 -10.51 10.87
N PRO A 26 -9.30 -11.63 11.40
CA PRO A 26 -9.07 -12.95 10.83
C PRO A 26 -9.44 -13.06 9.34
N ALA A 27 -10.40 -12.26 8.86
CA ALA A 27 -10.79 -12.22 7.44
C ALA A 27 -9.70 -11.69 6.51
N LEU A 28 -8.67 -11.02 7.05
CA LEU A 28 -7.53 -10.47 6.30
C LEU A 28 -6.19 -11.11 6.67
N SER A 29 -6.21 -12.19 7.45
CA SER A 29 -5.00 -12.94 7.83
C SER A 29 -4.23 -13.52 6.64
N ASP A 30 -4.87 -13.62 5.47
CA ASP A 30 -4.29 -14.08 4.21
C ASP A 30 -3.77 -12.92 3.33
N ALA A 31 -3.58 -11.72 3.88
CA ALA A 31 -3.11 -10.57 3.14
C ALA A 31 -1.58 -10.41 3.24
N ALA A 32 -0.90 -10.26 2.11
CA ALA A 32 0.45 -9.72 2.08
C ALA A 32 0.38 -8.19 2.09
N VAL A 33 1.27 -7.54 2.83
CA VAL A 33 1.26 -6.09 3.01
C VAL A 33 2.54 -5.46 2.50
N LEU A 34 2.40 -4.47 1.64
CA LEU A 34 3.48 -3.62 1.19
C LEU A 34 3.27 -2.22 1.77
N ILE A 35 4.24 -1.76 2.55
CA ILE A 35 4.21 -0.42 3.14
C ILE A 35 5.22 0.45 2.42
N ASN A 36 4.72 1.50 1.80
CA ASN A 36 5.54 2.52 1.17
C ASN A 36 5.52 3.78 2.04
N GLU A 37 6.37 3.81 3.06
CA GLU A 37 6.45 4.93 3.98
C GLU A 37 7.70 5.79 3.71
N PHE A 38 7.45 7.09 3.64
CA PHE A 38 8.48 8.11 3.52
C PHE A 38 8.68 8.79 4.89
N GLY A 39 9.83 8.53 5.54
CA GLY A 39 10.23 9.28 6.72
C GLY A 39 10.77 8.42 7.86
N GLU A 40 11.60 9.04 8.69
CA GLU A 40 12.30 8.49 9.85
C GLU A 40 11.38 8.11 11.04
N VAL A 41 10.07 8.22 10.90
CA VAL A 41 9.12 7.73 11.90
C VAL A 41 8.75 6.31 11.49
N GLY A 42 9.67 5.40 11.78
CA GLY A 42 9.46 3.97 11.54
C GLY A 42 8.15 3.51 12.18
N LEU A 43 7.42 2.68 11.45
CA LEU A 43 6.47 1.78 12.06
C LEU A 43 7.13 1.20 13.30
N ASP A 44 6.47 1.33 14.47
CA ASP A 44 6.96 0.76 15.71
C ASP A 44 7.39 -0.69 15.43
N HIS A 45 8.67 -0.99 15.60
CA HIS A 45 9.20 -2.36 15.45
C HIS A 45 8.38 -3.38 16.25
N GLN A 46 7.71 -2.91 17.31
CA GLN A 46 6.77 -3.72 18.10
C GLN A 46 5.52 -4.15 17.33
N LEU A 47 5.20 -3.47 16.21
CA LEU A 47 4.09 -3.84 15.35
C LEU A 47 4.49 -4.95 14.38
N LEU A 48 5.72 -4.92 13.91
CA LEU A 48 6.28 -5.93 13.01
C LEU A 48 6.48 -7.28 13.72
N ASP A 49 6.78 -7.27 15.03
CA ASP A 49 6.93 -8.48 15.84
C ASP A 49 5.61 -9.22 16.11
N ARG A 50 4.46 -8.62 15.79
CA ARG A 50 3.13 -9.21 16.00
C ARG A 50 2.40 -9.61 14.73
N ILE A 51 2.98 -9.32 13.58
CA ILE A 51 2.30 -9.57 12.31
C ILE A 51 3.11 -10.63 11.55
N ASP A 52 2.44 -11.73 11.24
CA ASP A 52 2.95 -12.92 10.54
C ASP A 52 3.92 -12.64 9.38
N ASP A 53 4.65 -13.67 8.96
CA ASP A 53 5.66 -13.77 7.90
C ASP A 53 5.29 -13.16 6.52
N ASN A 54 4.11 -12.55 6.39
CA ASN A 54 3.57 -12.00 5.15
C ASN A 54 3.79 -10.49 4.95
N ILE A 55 4.51 -9.80 5.86
CA ILE A 55 4.78 -8.37 5.70
C ILE A 55 6.10 -8.15 5.00
N VAL A 56 6.04 -7.50 3.86
CA VAL A 56 7.21 -7.04 3.11
C VAL A 56 7.28 -5.52 3.19
N LEU A 57 8.30 -5.02 3.89
CA LEU A 57 8.59 -3.59 3.92
C LEU A 57 9.30 -3.18 2.63
N LEU A 58 8.73 -2.22 1.93
CA LEU A 58 9.41 -1.53 0.85
C LEU A 58 10.35 -0.48 1.44
N LYS A 59 11.66 -0.67 1.27
CA LYS A 59 12.65 0.38 1.56
C LYS A 59 12.61 1.39 0.41
N SER A 60 11.90 2.49 0.59
CA SER A 60 11.85 3.55 -0.41
C SER A 60 13.01 4.54 -0.26
N GLY A 61 13.69 4.78 -1.37
CA GLY A 61 14.61 5.90 -1.54
C GLY A 61 14.20 6.73 -2.77
N CYS A 62 13.92 8.01 -2.56
CA CYS A 62 13.66 9.05 -3.57
C CYS A 62 12.29 9.17 -4.24
N ILE A 63 11.76 10.37 -4.12
CA ILE A 63 10.35 10.80 -4.21
C ILE A 63 9.67 10.77 -5.60
N CYS A 64 10.31 10.86 -6.73
CA CYS A 64 9.61 11.25 -7.97
C CYS A 64 9.57 10.23 -9.11
N CYS A 65 10.51 9.31 -9.19
CA CYS A 65 10.60 8.37 -10.31
C CYS A 65 10.54 6.89 -9.90
N THR A 66 10.67 6.60 -8.63
CA THR A 66 10.99 5.29 -8.07
C THR A 66 9.74 4.49 -7.69
N VAL A 67 8.64 5.13 -7.31
CA VAL A 67 7.43 4.46 -6.80
C VAL A 67 6.89 3.39 -7.75
N ARG A 68 6.91 3.64 -9.06
CA ARG A 68 6.43 2.66 -10.05
C ARG A 68 7.34 1.44 -10.15
N GLY A 69 8.65 1.66 -10.14
CA GLY A 69 9.65 0.59 -10.21
C GLY A 69 9.65 -0.27 -8.96
N GLU A 70 9.65 0.36 -7.80
CA GLU A 70 9.69 -0.31 -6.49
C GLU A 70 8.44 -1.16 -6.24
N VAL A 71 7.25 -0.63 -6.53
CA VAL A 71 6.00 -1.40 -6.40
C VAL A 71 5.97 -2.58 -7.36
N ALA A 72 6.42 -2.38 -8.62
CA ALA A 72 6.48 -3.47 -9.58
C ALA A 72 7.47 -4.56 -9.15
N GLU A 73 8.65 -4.18 -8.69
CA GLU A 73 9.67 -5.09 -8.19
C GLU A 73 9.20 -5.86 -6.95
N ALA A 74 8.58 -5.17 -6.00
CA ALA A 74 8.04 -5.79 -4.79
C ALA A 74 6.94 -6.81 -5.09
N LEU A 75 6.02 -6.48 -5.99
CA LEU A 75 4.96 -7.40 -6.39
C LEU A 75 5.52 -8.61 -7.17
N GLN A 76 6.55 -8.43 -8.01
CA GLN A 76 7.24 -9.52 -8.68
C GLN A 76 7.97 -10.43 -7.67
N ASN A 77 8.61 -9.81 -6.66
CA ASN A 77 9.28 -10.55 -5.60
C ASN A 77 8.26 -11.37 -4.79
N LEU A 78 7.14 -10.77 -4.37
CA LEU A 78 6.04 -11.49 -3.71
C LEU A 78 5.53 -12.65 -4.54
N HIS A 79 5.35 -12.45 -5.85
CA HIS A 79 4.94 -13.53 -6.75
C HIS A 79 5.97 -14.66 -6.77
N SER A 80 7.25 -14.32 -6.82
CA SER A 80 8.35 -15.30 -6.82
C SER A 80 8.43 -16.08 -5.51
N LEU A 81 8.30 -15.41 -4.36
CA LEU A 81 8.26 -16.03 -3.04
C LEU A 81 7.08 -17.01 -2.92
N ARG A 82 5.89 -16.60 -3.39
CA ARG A 82 4.72 -17.49 -3.41
C ARG A 82 4.91 -18.70 -4.33
N ALA A 83 5.51 -18.51 -5.49
CA ALA A 83 5.79 -19.61 -6.43
C ALA A 83 6.76 -20.64 -5.85
N ARG A 84 7.69 -20.22 -4.98
CA ARG A 84 8.59 -21.11 -4.24
C ARG A 84 7.98 -21.71 -2.98
N GLY A 85 6.75 -21.32 -2.63
CA GLY A 85 6.08 -21.78 -1.41
C GLY A 85 6.60 -21.17 -0.10
N GLU A 86 7.38 -20.09 -0.19
CA GLU A 86 7.96 -19.40 0.98
C GLU A 86 6.93 -18.51 1.68
N VAL A 87 5.94 -18.00 0.95
CA VAL A 87 4.84 -17.20 1.48
C VAL A 87 3.52 -17.65 0.87
N SER A 88 2.42 -17.47 1.63
CA SER A 88 1.07 -17.76 1.17
C SER A 88 0.17 -16.55 1.41
N PHE A 89 -0.48 -16.05 0.37
CA PHE A 89 -1.45 -14.96 0.47
C PHE A 89 -2.50 -15.06 -0.63
N ALA A 90 -3.71 -14.59 -0.33
CA ALA A 90 -4.80 -14.51 -1.30
C ALA A 90 -5.02 -13.08 -1.83
N ARG A 91 -4.49 -12.09 -1.14
CA ARG A 91 -4.60 -10.67 -1.51
C ARG A 91 -3.36 -9.88 -1.12
N VAL A 92 -3.19 -8.70 -1.70
CA VAL A 92 -2.12 -7.76 -1.34
C VAL A 92 -2.76 -6.44 -0.93
N VAL A 93 -2.26 -5.84 0.14
CA VAL A 93 -2.59 -4.48 0.56
C VAL A 93 -1.34 -3.62 0.41
N ILE A 94 -1.46 -2.51 -0.29
CA ILE A 94 -0.37 -1.52 -0.44
C ILE A 94 -0.78 -0.26 0.30
N GLU A 95 -0.06 0.11 1.35
CA GLU A 95 -0.20 1.41 2.00
C GLU A 95 0.70 2.43 1.30
N THR A 96 0.12 3.52 0.81
CA THR A 96 0.87 4.63 0.20
C THR A 96 1.23 5.70 1.23
N THR A 97 2.24 6.50 0.93
CA THR A 97 2.54 7.69 1.72
C THR A 97 1.37 8.67 1.70
N GLY A 98 1.25 9.51 2.74
CA GLY A 98 0.16 10.49 2.85
C GLY A 98 0.18 11.61 1.80
N LEU A 99 1.22 11.71 0.98
CA LEU A 99 1.36 12.66 -0.13
C LEU A 99 1.34 11.99 -1.50
N ALA A 100 1.18 10.66 -1.56
CA ALA A 100 1.24 9.93 -2.82
C ALA A 100 -0.05 10.07 -3.62
N ASP A 101 0.12 10.25 -4.93
CA ASP A 101 -0.94 10.04 -5.91
C ASP A 101 -1.13 8.51 -6.10
N PRO A 102 -2.31 7.94 -5.88
CA PRO A 102 -2.54 6.51 -6.03
C PRO A 102 -2.50 6.05 -7.50
N TYR A 103 -2.77 6.94 -8.44
CA TYR A 103 -2.91 6.62 -9.85
C TYR A 103 -1.67 5.95 -10.49
N PRO A 104 -0.43 6.38 -10.24
CA PRO A 104 0.77 5.70 -10.75
C PRO A 104 0.88 4.24 -10.34
N VAL A 105 0.45 3.90 -9.11
CA VAL A 105 0.45 2.51 -8.63
C VAL A 105 -0.58 1.67 -9.40
N LEU A 106 -1.79 2.21 -9.60
CA LEU A 106 -2.84 1.54 -10.37
C LEU A 106 -2.43 1.34 -11.84
N GLN A 107 -1.79 2.35 -12.44
CA GLN A 107 -1.24 2.21 -13.80
C GLN A 107 -0.18 1.11 -13.87
N THR A 108 0.67 0.98 -12.86
CA THR A 108 1.70 -0.05 -12.83
C THR A 108 1.11 -1.45 -12.87
N LEU A 109 0.02 -1.69 -12.13
CA LEU A 109 -0.69 -2.98 -12.13
C LEU A 109 -1.21 -3.36 -13.52
N THR A 110 -1.71 -2.38 -14.28
CA THR A 110 -2.35 -2.62 -15.58
C THR A 110 -1.36 -2.61 -16.75
N ALA A 111 -0.34 -1.76 -16.69
CA ALA A 111 0.61 -1.56 -17.78
C ALA A 111 1.78 -2.55 -17.73
N HIS A 112 2.17 -3.03 -16.55
CA HIS A 112 3.33 -3.92 -16.43
C HIS A 112 3.00 -5.34 -16.91
N PRO A 113 3.71 -5.91 -17.90
CA PRO A 113 3.34 -7.18 -18.53
C PRO A 113 3.19 -8.36 -17.56
N VAL A 114 4.10 -8.47 -16.60
CA VAL A 114 4.07 -9.55 -15.59
C VAL A 114 2.94 -9.33 -14.59
N LEU A 115 2.79 -8.10 -14.07
CA LEU A 115 1.82 -7.83 -13.03
C LEU A 115 0.38 -8.02 -13.50
N ARG A 116 0.06 -7.56 -14.70
CA ARG A 116 -1.29 -7.68 -15.27
C ARG A 116 -1.79 -9.11 -15.44
N SER A 117 -0.87 -10.09 -15.49
CA SER A 117 -1.25 -11.52 -15.61
C SER A 117 -1.45 -12.20 -14.26
N HIS A 118 -0.91 -11.64 -13.17
CA HIS A 118 -0.94 -12.25 -11.84
C HIS A 118 -1.78 -11.47 -10.83
N TYR A 119 -1.87 -10.15 -11.01
CA TYR A 119 -2.55 -9.23 -10.11
C TYR A 119 -3.73 -8.55 -10.78
N ALA A 120 -4.73 -8.16 -9.98
CA ALA A 120 -5.87 -7.37 -10.42
C ALA A 120 -6.04 -6.17 -9.49
N ASN A 121 -6.60 -5.08 -10.01
CA ASN A 121 -7.02 -3.97 -9.18
C ASN A 121 -8.15 -4.45 -8.24
N GLY A 122 -7.89 -4.48 -6.95
CA GLY A 122 -8.84 -4.84 -5.88
C GLY A 122 -9.60 -3.64 -5.32
N GLY A 123 -9.30 -2.43 -5.78
CA GLY A 123 -9.92 -1.19 -5.34
C GLY A 123 -8.95 -0.27 -4.59
N VAL A 124 -9.43 0.93 -4.34
CA VAL A 124 -8.74 1.97 -3.56
C VAL A 124 -9.58 2.30 -2.33
N LEU A 125 -8.94 2.29 -1.18
CA LEU A 125 -9.52 2.72 0.08
C LEU A 125 -8.83 4.00 0.52
N THR A 126 -9.58 5.09 0.61
CA THR A 126 -9.05 6.40 1.01
C THR A 126 -9.51 6.75 2.42
N THR A 127 -8.55 7.00 3.32
CA THR A 127 -8.85 7.55 4.64
C THR A 127 -8.93 9.08 4.56
N VAL A 128 -9.96 9.64 5.19
CA VAL A 128 -10.20 11.07 5.22
C VAL A 128 -10.31 11.54 6.66
N ASP A 129 -9.55 12.58 7.02
CA ASP A 129 -9.70 13.28 8.29
C ASP A 129 -10.86 14.28 8.17
N ALA A 130 -12.01 13.93 8.71
CA ALA A 130 -13.21 14.75 8.60
C ALA A 130 -13.09 16.14 9.27
N VAL A 131 -12.19 16.30 10.23
CA VAL A 131 -11.95 17.58 10.92
C VAL A 131 -11.09 18.51 10.08
N ASN A 132 -10.07 17.98 9.41
CA ASN A 132 -9.08 18.75 8.67
C ASN A 132 -9.27 18.69 7.14
N LEU A 133 -10.34 18.11 6.65
CA LEU A 133 -10.58 17.91 5.21
C LEU A 133 -10.57 19.24 4.44
N ASP A 134 -11.34 20.22 4.88
CA ASP A 134 -11.46 21.52 4.19
C ASP A 134 -10.11 22.25 4.06
N PRO A 135 -9.30 22.40 5.13
CA PRO A 135 -7.95 22.94 5.01
C PRO A 135 -7.06 22.12 4.07
N GLN A 136 -7.10 20.80 4.12
CA GLN A 136 -6.29 19.91 3.28
C GLN A 136 -6.64 20.05 1.80
N LEU A 137 -7.92 20.13 1.45
CA LEU A 137 -8.38 20.35 0.08
C LEU A 137 -7.95 21.71 -0.50
N ARG A 138 -7.79 22.70 0.36
CA ARG A 138 -7.35 24.06 -0.04
C ARG A 138 -5.83 24.19 -0.16
N GLN A 139 -5.06 23.35 0.53
CA GLN A 139 -3.61 23.45 0.61
C GLN A 139 -2.88 22.68 -0.49
N GLY A 140 -3.49 21.65 -1.09
CA GLY A 140 -2.78 20.83 -2.07
C GLY A 140 -3.70 20.01 -2.99
N ALA A 141 -3.19 19.77 -4.20
CA ALA A 141 -3.83 18.91 -5.18
C ALA A 141 -3.79 17.41 -4.79
N GLU A 142 -2.91 17.04 -3.86
CA GLU A 142 -2.70 15.66 -3.42
C GLU A 142 -3.95 15.10 -2.74
N ALA A 143 -4.56 15.85 -1.83
CA ALA A 143 -5.78 15.45 -1.14
C ALA A 143 -6.94 15.23 -2.14
N LEU A 144 -7.06 16.08 -3.15
CA LEU A 144 -8.06 15.92 -4.21
C LEU A 144 -7.83 14.65 -5.04
N ARG A 145 -6.59 14.35 -5.41
CA ARG A 145 -6.24 13.15 -6.19
C ARG A 145 -6.45 11.86 -5.42
N GLN A 146 -6.35 11.91 -4.09
CA GLN A 146 -6.60 10.73 -3.24
C GLN A 146 -8.09 10.44 -3.06
N ILE A 147 -8.96 11.43 -3.22
CA ILE A 147 -10.42 11.31 -3.05
C ILE A 147 -11.13 11.08 -4.39
N ALA A 148 -10.57 11.58 -5.47
CA ALA A 148 -11.14 11.45 -6.83
C ALA A 148 -10.99 10.03 -7.38
#